data_aa34903e26e21ce09a7c3bdfa16258c7
#
_entry.id   aa34903e26e21ce09a7c3bdfa16258c7
#
_cell.length_a   1.000
_cell.length_b   1.000
_cell.length_c   1.000
_cell.angle_alpha   90.00
_cell.angle_beta   90.00
_cell.angle_gamma   90.00
#
_symmetry.space_group_name_H-M   'P 1'
#
loop_
_entity.id
_entity.type
_entity.pdbx_description
1 polymer ?
#
loop_
_entity_poly.entity_id
_entity_poly.type
_entity_poly.pdbx_seq_one_letter_code
_entity_poly.pdbx_strand_id
1 'polypeptide(L)'
;MDFLPLFHSLQGRLALVVGGGEVALRKARLLADAGARLRVVAPQIHIELRHLVEQGGGELLERDYQDGDQPGCALIIAATDDEPLNAEVSRAANARGIPVNVVDAPALCSVIFPAIVDRSPLVVAVSSGGDAPVLARLIRAKLETWIPSTYGQLAGLASRFRHRIKELLPDLQQRRVFWENLFQGEIAERVLAGRPAEAERLLEERLAGGLAHIATGEVYLVGAGPGDPDLLTFRALRLMQQADVVLYDRLVAPSILELCRRDAERLYVGKRRAEHAVPQDRINRLLVELASQGKRVLRLKGGDPFIFGRGGEEIDELAAHGIPFQVVPGITAASGCAAYAGIPLTHRDHAQSVRFVTGHLKDGTTDLPWQDLVAPGQTLVFYMGLVGLPVICEQLVAHGRSAQTPAALIQQGTTAQQRVFTGTLENLPQLVAEHEVHAPTLVIVGEVVQLRDKLAWFEGAREDA
;
A
#
# COMPACT_ATOMS: atom_id res chain seq x y z
N MET A 1 -14.28 8.17 9.27
CA MET A 1 -13.54 9.37 8.81
C MET A 1 -14.38 10.58 9.20
N ASP A 2 -13.90 11.37 10.16
CA ASP A 2 -14.67 12.49 10.71
C ASP A 2 -14.58 13.76 9.85
N PHE A 3 -13.49 13.89 9.08
CA PHE A 3 -13.27 14.99 8.15
C PHE A 3 -12.98 14.48 6.74
N LEU A 4 -13.69 15.05 5.75
CA LEU A 4 -13.41 14.83 4.34
C LEU A 4 -12.23 15.73 3.92
N PRO A 5 -11.07 15.20 3.45
CA PRO A 5 -9.97 16.02 2.98
C PRO A 5 -10.33 16.70 1.65
N LEU A 6 -10.27 18.02 1.64
CA LEU A 6 -10.53 18.88 0.47
C LEU A 6 -9.41 19.92 0.34
N PHE A 7 -9.06 20.27 -0.90
CA PHE A 7 -8.23 21.42 -1.20
C PHE A 7 -9.13 22.59 -1.60
N HIS A 8 -9.14 23.65 -0.78
CA HIS A 8 -9.98 24.81 -1.01
C HIS A 8 -9.19 25.90 -1.72
N SER A 9 -9.65 26.33 -2.89
CA SER A 9 -9.03 27.45 -3.62
C SER A 9 -9.41 28.78 -2.95
N LEU A 10 -8.42 29.48 -2.45
CA LEU A 10 -8.59 30.80 -1.83
C LEU A 10 -8.07 31.95 -2.73
N GLN A 11 -7.57 31.65 -3.91
CA GLN A 11 -6.99 32.63 -4.82
C GLN A 11 -7.96 33.81 -5.09
N GLY A 12 -7.57 35.01 -4.65
CA GLY A 12 -8.35 36.24 -4.78
C GLY A 12 -9.63 36.30 -3.93
N ARG A 13 -9.91 35.28 -3.11
CA ARG A 13 -11.09 35.23 -2.25
C ARG A 13 -10.84 35.87 -0.90
N LEU A 14 -11.86 36.44 -0.30
CA LEU A 14 -11.77 37.08 1.01
C LEU A 14 -11.73 36.00 2.12
N ALA A 15 -10.78 36.11 3.04
CA ALA A 15 -10.72 35.33 4.26
C ALA A 15 -10.71 36.25 5.48
N LEU A 16 -11.52 35.94 6.49
CA LEU A 16 -11.62 36.71 7.73
C LEU A 16 -10.76 36.06 8.80
N VAL A 17 -9.97 36.88 9.48
CA VAL A 17 -9.25 36.50 10.72
C VAL A 17 -9.74 37.38 11.85
N VAL A 18 -10.38 36.79 12.83
CA VAL A 18 -10.78 37.44 14.08
C VAL A 18 -9.71 37.19 15.14
N GLY A 19 -9.01 38.23 15.53
CA GLY A 19 -7.84 38.20 16.40
C GLY A 19 -6.62 38.89 15.77
N GLY A 20 -5.78 39.50 16.60
CA GLY A 20 -4.64 40.31 16.16
C GLY A 20 -3.28 39.87 16.66
N GLY A 21 -3.17 38.75 17.41
CA GLY A 21 -1.95 38.26 18.04
C GLY A 21 -1.07 37.38 17.11
N GLU A 22 -0.06 36.77 17.68
CA GLU A 22 0.91 35.88 16.96
C GLU A 22 0.22 34.66 16.32
N VAL A 23 -0.80 34.11 16.98
CA VAL A 23 -1.53 32.96 16.44
C VAL A 23 -2.31 33.36 15.19
N ALA A 24 -2.98 34.52 15.24
CA ALA A 24 -3.66 35.11 14.09
C ALA A 24 -2.67 35.37 12.93
N LEU A 25 -1.50 35.92 13.22
CA LEU A 25 -0.43 36.14 12.23
C LEU A 25 -0.02 34.83 11.54
N ARG A 26 0.23 33.76 12.29
CA ARG A 26 0.61 32.46 11.71
C ARG A 26 -0.45 31.90 10.76
N LYS A 27 -1.72 32.03 11.16
CA LYS A 27 -2.85 31.59 10.32
C LYS A 27 -3.04 32.49 9.11
N ALA A 28 -2.92 33.79 9.28
CA ALA A 28 -3.02 34.77 8.20
C ALA A 28 -1.94 34.56 7.12
N ARG A 29 -0.69 34.25 7.51
CA ARG A 29 0.37 33.90 6.56
C ARG A 29 -0.03 32.70 5.69
N LEU A 30 -0.56 31.64 6.28
CA LEU A 30 -0.99 30.46 5.55
C LEU A 30 -2.09 30.78 4.53
N LEU A 31 -3.03 31.68 4.90
CA LEU A 31 -4.10 32.13 4.00
C LEU A 31 -3.55 33.02 2.87
N ALA A 32 -2.60 33.91 3.18
CA ALA A 32 -1.94 34.76 2.19
C ALA A 32 -1.14 33.94 1.19
N ASP A 33 -0.39 32.93 1.67
CA ASP A 33 0.37 31.99 0.80
C ASP A 33 -0.57 31.20 -0.13
N ALA A 34 -1.81 30.93 0.31
CA ALA A 34 -2.86 30.34 -0.53
C ALA A 34 -3.55 31.35 -1.47
N GLY A 35 -3.09 32.60 -1.51
CA GLY A 35 -3.60 33.67 -2.37
C GLY A 35 -4.90 34.34 -1.90
N ALA A 36 -5.27 34.18 -0.62
CA ALA A 36 -6.44 34.86 -0.06
C ALA A 36 -6.20 36.37 0.12
N ARG A 37 -7.24 37.16 -0.10
CA ARG A 37 -7.29 38.54 0.39
C ARG A 37 -7.76 38.52 1.83
N LEU A 38 -7.03 39.15 2.74
CA LEU A 38 -7.28 39.09 4.16
C LEU A 38 -8.16 40.24 4.64
N ARG A 39 -9.13 39.94 5.52
CA ARG A 39 -9.77 40.90 6.40
C ARG A 39 -9.39 40.49 7.84
N VAL A 40 -8.79 41.40 8.58
CA VAL A 40 -8.41 41.16 9.98
C VAL A 40 -9.20 42.10 10.88
N VAL A 41 -9.82 41.53 11.92
CA VAL A 41 -10.61 42.26 12.89
C VAL A 41 -10.08 42.01 14.29
N ALA A 42 -9.58 43.00 14.95
CA ALA A 42 -9.13 42.97 16.35
C ALA A 42 -8.94 44.40 16.89
N PRO A 43 -9.14 44.63 18.21
CA PRO A 43 -8.83 45.94 18.81
C PRO A 43 -7.35 46.32 18.74
N GLN A 44 -6.48 45.33 18.76
CA GLN A 44 -5.04 45.50 18.62
C GLN A 44 -4.51 44.47 17.61
N ILE A 45 -3.71 44.94 16.67
CA ILE A 45 -3.16 44.11 15.57
C ILE A 45 -1.64 44.16 15.61
N HIS A 46 -1.02 42.96 15.68
CA HIS A 46 0.43 42.80 15.64
C HIS A 46 1.02 43.45 14.37
N ILE A 47 2.16 44.13 14.52
CA ILE A 47 2.75 44.93 13.46
C ILE A 47 3.03 44.13 12.17
N GLU A 48 3.52 42.89 12.30
CA GLU A 48 3.79 42.04 11.13
C GLU A 48 2.49 41.57 10.47
N LEU A 49 1.39 41.38 11.23
CA LEU A 49 0.08 41.03 10.65
C LEU A 49 -0.47 42.22 9.88
N ARG A 50 -0.30 43.45 10.38
CA ARG A 50 -0.64 44.67 9.68
C ARG A 50 0.07 44.75 8.34
N HIS A 51 1.40 44.63 8.33
CA HIS A 51 2.18 44.65 7.11
C HIS A 51 1.77 43.57 6.10
N LEU A 52 1.51 42.37 6.57
CA LEU A 52 1.04 41.27 5.72
C LEU A 52 -0.26 41.61 4.99
N VAL A 53 -1.24 42.17 5.73
CA VAL A 53 -2.55 42.52 5.18
C VAL A 53 -2.44 43.69 4.20
N GLU A 54 -1.68 44.71 4.55
CA GLU A 54 -1.45 45.92 3.69
C GLU A 54 -0.77 45.56 2.38
N GLN A 55 0.28 44.71 2.43
CA GLN A 55 0.97 44.24 1.23
C GLN A 55 0.07 43.39 0.32
N GLY A 56 -0.85 42.60 0.91
CA GLY A 56 -1.84 41.80 0.19
C GLY A 56 -3.08 42.57 -0.28
N GLY A 57 -3.16 43.89 -0.07
CA GLY A 57 -4.35 44.69 -0.41
C GLY A 57 -5.59 44.30 0.37
N GLY A 58 -5.41 43.81 1.59
CA GLY A 58 -6.50 43.40 2.49
C GLY A 58 -7.10 44.54 3.32
N GLU A 59 -7.96 44.19 4.25
CA GLU A 59 -8.70 45.13 5.11
C GLU A 59 -8.29 44.93 6.59
N LEU A 60 -7.99 46.02 7.27
CA LEU A 60 -7.71 46.07 8.73
C LEU A 60 -8.85 46.79 9.44
N LEU A 61 -9.49 46.12 10.38
CA LEU A 61 -10.59 46.67 11.17
C LEU A 61 -10.15 46.68 12.66
N GLU A 62 -9.60 47.79 13.11
CA GLU A 62 -9.08 47.95 14.48
C GLU A 62 -10.24 48.27 15.45
N ARG A 63 -11.07 47.30 15.69
CA ARG A 63 -12.23 47.32 16.58
C ARG A 63 -12.61 45.90 16.99
N ASP A 64 -13.58 45.82 17.88
CA ASP A 64 -14.21 44.53 18.21
C ASP A 64 -14.96 43.96 16.99
N TYR A 65 -15.01 42.62 16.94
CA TYR A 65 -15.70 41.87 15.92
C TYR A 65 -17.20 42.22 15.91
N GLN A 66 -17.79 42.23 14.71
CA GLN A 66 -19.24 42.38 14.48
C GLN A 66 -19.71 41.31 13.49
N ASP A 67 -20.94 40.84 13.65
CA ASP A 67 -21.54 39.80 12.80
C ASP A 67 -21.54 40.19 11.30
N GLY A 68 -21.60 41.49 11.00
CA GLY A 68 -21.46 42.06 9.66
C GLY A 68 -20.10 41.89 8.98
N ASP A 69 -19.06 41.39 9.70
CA ASP A 69 -17.73 41.21 9.15
C ASP A 69 -17.57 39.90 8.32
N GLN A 70 -18.49 38.95 8.47
CA GLN A 70 -18.44 37.65 7.83
C GLN A 70 -18.92 37.59 6.36
N PRO A 71 -19.92 38.37 5.92
CA PRO A 71 -20.45 38.23 4.56
C PRO A 71 -19.40 38.37 3.47
N GLY A 72 -19.45 37.47 2.49
CA GLY A 72 -18.51 37.44 1.36
C GLY A 72 -17.20 36.72 1.65
N CYS A 73 -16.96 36.26 2.89
CA CYS A 73 -15.77 35.47 3.23
C CYS A 73 -15.91 34.02 2.75
N ALA A 74 -14.79 33.49 2.23
CA ALA A 74 -14.69 32.09 1.82
C ALA A 74 -14.23 31.17 2.96
N LEU A 75 -13.58 31.74 3.98
CA LEU A 75 -13.07 31.03 5.15
C LEU A 75 -12.93 32.03 6.30
N ILE A 76 -13.21 31.56 7.51
CA ILE A 76 -13.09 32.34 8.74
C ILE A 76 -12.14 31.63 9.72
N ILE A 77 -11.27 32.40 10.35
CA ILE A 77 -10.44 31.94 11.47
C ILE A 77 -10.76 32.79 12.70
N ALA A 78 -11.12 32.14 13.79
CA ALA A 78 -11.22 32.75 15.10
C ALA A 78 -9.95 32.37 15.92
N ALA A 79 -9.15 33.37 16.24
CA ALA A 79 -7.86 33.24 16.93
C ALA A 79 -7.73 34.29 18.04
N THR A 80 -8.72 34.34 18.93
CA THR A 80 -8.75 35.21 20.10
C THR A 80 -8.65 34.38 21.36
N ASP A 81 -8.32 35.02 22.49
CA ASP A 81 -8.32 34.41 23.82
C ASP A 81 -9.73 34.46 24.46
N ASP A 82 -10.72 35.05 23.79
CA ASP A 82 -12.11 35.17 24.24
C ASP A 82 -12.93 34.00 23.69
N GLU A 83 -13.11 32.95 24.52
CA GLU A 83 -13.87 31.76 24.15
C GLU A 83 -15.34 32.05 23.77
N PRO A 84 -16.10 32.90 24.50
CA PRO A 84 -17.44 33.37 24.11
C PRO A 84 -17.46 33.97 22.70
N LEU A 85 -16.53 34.86 22.40
CA LEU A 85 -16.43 35.48 21.08
C LEU A 85 -16.10 34.45 19.99
N ASN A 86 -15.17 33.54 20.25
CA ASN A 86 -14.83 32.46 19.32
C ASN A 86 -16.04 31.57 19.01
N ALA A 87 -16.85 31.27 20.03
CA ALA A 87 -18.09 30.49 19.87
C ALA A 87 -19.16 31.25 19.08
N GLU A 88 -19.26 32.57 19.28
CA GLU A 88 -20.15 33.45 18.50
C GLU A 88 -19.76 33.48 17.02
N VAL A 89 -18.48 33.72 16.72
CA VAL A 89 -17.90 33.70 15.37
C VAL A 89 -18.21 32.38 14.66
N SER A 90 -17.99 31.25 15.35
CA SER A 90 -18.25 29.91 14.84
C SER A 90 -19.73 29.71 14.52
N ARG A 91 -20.62 30.07 15.45
CA ARG A 91 -22.07 29.93 15.24
C ARG A 91 -22.56 30.74 14.06
N ALA A 92 -22.12 32.00 13.96
CA ALA A 92 -22.49 32.89 12.88
C ALA A 92 -21.96 32.41 11.51
N ALA A 93 -20.75 31.86 11.46
CA ALA A 93 -20.15 31.27 10.26
C ALA A 93 -20.94 30.04 9.79
N ASN A 94 -21.20 29.09 10.71
CA ASN A 94 -21.98 27.89 10.41
C ASN A 94 -23.41 28.22 9.93
N ALA A 95 -24.07 29.22 10.52
CA ALA A 95 -25.38 29.66 10.07
C ALA A 95 -25.37 30.18 8.62
N ARG A 96 -24.23 30.66 8.14
CA ARG A 96 -24.04 31.18 6.77
C ARG A 96 -23.44 30.14 5.83
N GLY A 97 -23.11 28.92 6.32
CA GLY A 97 -22.42 27.89 5.54
C GLY A 97 -20.97 28.26 5.19
N ILE A 98 -20.35 29.16 5.96
CA ILE A 98 -18.97 29.57 5.73
C ILE A 98 -18.05 28.66 6.56
N PRO A 99 -17.04 27.99 5.94
CA PRO A 99 -16.06 27.20 6.66
C PRO A 99 -15.37 28.02 7.76
N VAL A 100 -15.28 27.45 8.98
CA VAL A 100 -14.68 28.14 10.13
C VAL A 100 -13.71 27.24 10.87
N ASN A 101 -12.56 27.80 11.23
CA ASN A 101 -11.59 27.21 12.14
C ASN A 101 -11.48 28.08 13.37
N VAL A 102 -11.69 27.48 14.53
CA VAL A 102 -11.47 28.10 15.84
C VAL A 102 -10.20 27.48 16.44
N VAL A 103 -9.23 28.34 16.73
CA VAL A 103 -7.93 27.84 17.23
C VAL A 103 -8.13 27.20 18.60
N ASP A 104 -7.50 26.06 18.81
CA ASP A 104 -7.52 25.24 20.03
C ASP A 104 -8.94 24.81 20.53
N ALA A 105 -9.96 24.95 19.67
CA ALA A 105 -11.33 24.53 19.96
C ALA A 105 -11.92 23.64 18.84
N PRO A 106 -11.52 22.36 18.73
CA PRO A 106 -11.95 21.46 17.63
C PRO A 106 -13.47 21.32 17.50
N ALA A 107 -14.19 21.31 18.63
CA ALA A 107 -15.65 21.19 18.63
C ALA A 107 -16.38 22.39 17.97
N LEU A 108 -15.73 23.52 17.82
CA LEU A 108 -16.25 24.72 17.17
C LEU A 108 -15.80 24.83 15.71
N CYS A 109 -15.00 23.90 15.21
CA CYS A 109 -14.47 23.91 13.84
C CYS A 109 -15.37 23.16 12.86
N SER A 110 -15.68 23.77 11.71
CA SER A 110 -16.20 23.03 10.55
C SER A 110 -15.07 22.62 9.58
N VAL A 111 -13.89 23.20 9.69
CA VAL A 111 -12.68 22.82 8.97
C VAL A 111 -11.47 22.84 9.89
N ILE A 112 -10.51 21.95 9.65
CA ILE A 112 -9.25 21.87 10.39
C ILE A 112 -8.06 22.12 9.45
N PHE A 113 -6.96 22.67 10.00
CA PHE A 113 -5.74 22.88 9.25
C PHE A 113 -4.80 21.67 9.42
N PRO A 114 -4.45 20.98 8.31
CA PRO A 114 -3.51 19.88 8.33
C PRO A 114 -2.06 20.35 8.50
N ALA A 115 -1.15 19.42 8.75
CA ALA A 115 0.27 19.63 8.54
C ALA A 115 0.56 19.55 7.02
N ILE A 116 1.18 20.57 6.44
CA ILE A 116 1.32 20.74 4.99
C ILE A 116 2.79 20.55 4.56
N VAL A 117 3.00 19.77 3.50
CA VAL A 117 4.23 19.75 2.68
C VAL A 117 3.89 20.42 1.36
N ASP A 118 4.35 21.63 1.19
CA ASP A 118 4.15 22.40 -0.05
C ASP A 118 5.32 22.19 -1.02
N ARG A 119 5.00 21.69 -2.18
CA ARG A 119 5.85 21.52 -3.36
C ARG A 119 5.10 22.00 -4.61
N SER A 120 4.42 23.12 -4.48
CA SER A 120 3.50 23.62 -5.51
C SER A 120 4.05 23.44 -6.95
N PRO A 121 3.22 22.88 -7.85
CA PRO A 121 1.78 22.62 -7.69
C PRO A 121 1.43 21.28 -6.98
N LEU A 122 2.40 20.53 -6.49
CA LEU A 122 2.16 19.34 -5.68
C LEU A 122 2.06 19.73 -4.19
N VAL A 123 0.95 19.39 -3.53
CA VAL A 123 0.73 19.64 -2.11
C VAL A 123 0.32 18.36 -1.42
N VAL A 124 0.93 18.06 -0.26
CA VAL A 124 0.56 16.95 0.60
C VAL A 124 0.08 17.48 1.95
N ALA A 125 -1.09 17.01 2.39
CA ALA A 125 -1.71 17.41 3.65
C ALA A 125 -1.86 16.19 4.57
N VAL A 126 -1.46 16.31 5.83
CA VAL A 126 -1.53 15.23 6.84
C VAL A 126 -2.35 15.74 8.02
N SER A 127 -3.41 15.02 8.37
CA SER A 127 -4.25 15.33 9.52
C SER A 127 -4.51 14.09 10.36
N SER A 128 -4.61 14.27 11.66
CA SER A 128 -5.08 13.27 12.64
C SER A 128 -6.48 13.60 13.18
N GLY A 129 -7.24 14.48 12.50
CA GLY A 129 -8.52 14.95 13.00
C GLY A 129 -8.45 15.94 14.18
N GLY A 130 -7.26 16.24 14.67
CA GLY A 130 -7.02 17.02 15.90
C GLY A 130 -6.51 16.17 17.07
N ASP A 131 -6.67 14.84 17.02
CA ASP A 131 -6.37 13.94 18.15
C ASP A 131 -4.87 13.76 18.43
N ALA A 132 -4.04 13.76 17.39
CA ALA A 132 -2.61 13.50 17.51
C ALA A 132 -1.74 14.47 16.66
N PRO A 133 -1.69 15.77 16.99
CA PRO A 133 -0.96 16.76 16.19
C PRO A 133 0.54 16.49 16.11
N VAL A 134 1.13 15.89 17.16
CA VAL A 134 2.54 15.49 17.16
C VAL A 134 2.81 14.40 16.13
N LEU A 135 1.92 13.40 16.01
CA LEU A 135 2.03 12.33 15.01
C LEU A 135 1.94 12.91 13.60
N ALA A 136 0.98 13.79 13.34
CA ALA A 136 0.84 14.46 12.04
C ALA A 136 2.11 15.25 11.67
N ARG A 137 2.72 15.95 12.64
CA ARG A 137 4.00 16.66 12.47
C ARG A 137 5.17 15.72 12.16
N LEU A 138 5.26 14.58 12.85
CA LEU A 138 6.32 13.59 12.60
C LEU A 138 6.18 12.95 11.22
N ILE A 139 4.96 12.63 10.78
CA ILE A 139 4.71 12.13 9.42
C ILE A 139 5.05 13.19 8.38
N ARG A 140 4.66 14.45 8.61
CA ARG A 140 5.05 15.56 7.75
C ARG A 140 6.58 15.64 7.59
N ALA A 141 7.35 15.57 8.69
CA ALA A 141 8.81 15.62 8.64
C ALA A 141 9.43 14.48 7.80
N LYS A 142 8.86 13.26 7.88
CA LYS A 142 9.26 12.15 6.99
C LYS A 142 8.94 12.44 5.53
N LEU A 143 7.76 12.97 5.23
CA LEU A 143 7.35 13.32 3.87
C LEU A 143 8.21 14.44 3.27
N GLU A 144 8.66 15.42 4.07
CA GLU A 144 9.63 16.44 3.65
C GLU A 144 10.93 15.84 3.10
N THR A 145 11.39 14.73 3.71
CA THR A 145 12.58 14.00 3.25
C THR A 145 12.32 13.21 1.97
N TRP A 146 11.15 12.58 1.85
CA TRP A 146 10.81 11.73 0.70
C TRP A 146 10.36 12.53 -0.53
N ILE A 147 9.85 13.74 -0.33
CA ILE A 147 9.32 14.60 -1.39
C ILE A 147 10.12 15.93 -1.39
N PRO A 148 11.34 15.92 -1.93
CA PRO A 148 12.13 17.16 -2.05
C PRO A 148 11.46 18.18 -2.99
N SER A 149 11.92 19.44 -2.93
CA SER A 149 11.34 20.55 -3.69
C SER A 149 11.33 20.34 -5.22
N THR A 150 12.23 19.49 -5.71
CA THR A 150 12.32 19.12 -7.13
C THR A 150 11.07 18.41 -7.67
N TYR A 151 10.25 17.79 -6.81
CA TYR A 151 8.95 17.25 -7.22
C TYR A 151 7.97 18.33 -7.68
N GLY A 152 8.04 19.54 -7.10
CA GLY A 152 7.27 20.68 -7.60
C GLY A 152 7.69 21.07 -9.02
N GLN A 153 8.99 21.04 -9.31
CA GLN A 153 9.50 21.30 -10.65
C GLN A 153 9.05 20.24 -11.65
N LEU A 154 9.04 18.98 -11.24
CA LEU A 154 8.55 17.86 -12.06
C LEU A 154 7.04 17.98 -12.35
N ALA A 155 6.24 18.32 -11.36
CA ALA A 155 4.82 18.59 -11.52
C ALA A 155 4.57 19.84 -12.41
N GLY A 156 5.39 20.88 -12.27
CA GLY A 156 5.37 22.07 -13.14
C GLY A 156 5.70 21.74 -14.59
N LEU A 157 6.69 20.89 -14.83
CA LEU A 157 7.02 20.40 -16.17
C LEU A 157 5.80 19.68 -16.79
N ALA A 158 5.21 18.76 -16.05
CA ALA A 158 4.02 18.03 -16.51
C ALA A 158 2.85 18.98 -16.82
N SER A 159 2.63 20.00 -16.01
CA SER A 159 1.57 20.98 -16.21
C SER A 159 1.74 21.75 -17.52
N ARG A 160 2.97 22.18 -17.85
CA ARG A 160 3.27 22.91 -19.12
C ARG A 160 2.99 22.05 -20.36
N PHE A 161 3.28 20.76 -20.31
CA PHE A 161 3.10 19.85 -21.44
C PHE A 161 1.74 19.17 -21.51
N ARG A 162 0.91 19.31 -20.49
CA ARG A 162 -0.37 18.58 -20.35
C ARG A 162 -1.29 18.73 -21.56
N HIS A 163 -1.44 19.94 -22.10
CA HIS A 163 -2.33 20.20 -23.22
C HIS A 163 -1.80 19.54 -24.50
N ARG A 164 -0.52 19.74 -24.81
CA ARG A 164 0.15 19.16 -25.97
C ARG A 164 0.12 17.62 -25.95
N ILE A 165 0.36 17.01 -24.79
CA ILE A 165 0.26 15.56 -24.63
C ILE A 165 -1.18 15.05 -24.82
N LYS A 166 -2.19 15.81 -24.37
CA LYS A 166 -3.60 15.47 -24.59
C LYS A 166 -3.99 15.48 -26.08
N GLU A 167 -3.41 16.40 -26.84
CA GLU A 167 -3.61 16.48 -28.30
C GLU A 167 -2.92 15.33 -29.04
N LEU A 168 -1.67 15.05 -28.68
CA LEU A 168 -0.85 13.99 -29.29
C LEU A 168 -1.35 12.57 -28.95
N LEU A 169 -1.92 12.39 -27.75
CA LEU A 169 -2.42 11.12 -27.23
C LEU A 169 -3.88 11.27 -26.80
N PRO A 170 -4.85 11.15 -27.74
CA PRO A 170 -6.29 11.23 -27.41
C PRO A 170 -6.74 10.11 -26.48
N ASP A 171 -6.13 8.92 -26.58
CA ASP A 171 -6.45 7.77 -25.74
C ASP A 171 -5.98 7.97 -24.29
N LEU A 172 -6.89 7.71 -23.35
CA LEU A 172 -6.63 7.94 -21.91
C LEU A 172 -5.56 6.99 -21.35
N GLN A 173 -5.58 5.73 -21.81
CA GLN A 173 -4.63 4.72 -21.37
C GLN A 173 -3.21 5.05 -21.83
N GLN A 174 -3.05 5.43 -23.11
CA GLN A 174 -1.75 5.83 -23.66
C GLN A 174 -1.19 7.07 -22.94
N ARG A 175 -2.04 8.06 -22.65
CA ARG A 175 -1.62 9.25 -21.86
C ARG A 175 -1.15 8.87 -20.47
N ARG A 176 -1.85 7.96 -19.78
CA ARG A 176 -1.45 7.53 -18.45
C ARG A 176 -0.09 6.85 -18.49
N VAL A 177 0.11 5.88 -19.39
CA VAL A 177 1.40 5.19 -19.55
C VAL A 177 2.51 6.18 -19.89
N PHE A 178 2.26 7.16 -20.75
CA PHE A 178 3.20 8.21 -21.06
C PHE A 178 3.63 8.98 -19.81
N TRP A 179 2.69 9.46 -18.99
CA TRP A 179 2.99 10.21 -17.76
C TRP A 179 3.70 9.35 -16.72
N GLU A 180 3.31 8.11 -16.56
CA GLU A 180 3.98 7.20 -15.62
C GLU A 180 5.44 6.94 -16.05
N ASN A 181 5.70 6.71 -17.33
CA ASN A 181 7.05 6.56 -17.86
C ASN A 181 7.87 7.85 -17.72
N LEU A 182 7.25 9.01 -17.89
CA LEU A 182 7.90 10.29 -17.67
C LEU A 182 8.29 10.47 -16.20
N PHE A 183 7.38 10.19 -15.26
CA PHE A 183 7.60 10.38 -13.82
C PHE A 183 8.54 9.35 -13.19
N GLN A 184 8.79 8.22 -13.84
CA GLN A 184 9.65 7.15 -13.35
C GLN A 184 10.90 6.92 -14.20
N GLY A 185 11.06 7.69 -15.27
CA GLY A 185 12.15 7.53 -16.23
C GLY A 185 13.19 8.62 -16.17
N GLU A 186 14.03 8.63 -17.20
CA GLU A 186 15.18 9.53 -17.33
C GLU A 186 14.83 11.03 -17.22
N ILE A 187 13.65 11.43 -17.70
CA ILE A 187 13.20 12.83 -17.61
C ILE A 187 13.02 13.25 -16.15
N ALA A 188 12.34 12.40 -15.34
CA ALA A 188 12.20 12.66 -13.92
C ALA A 188 13.55 12.69 -13.20
N GLU A 189 14.44 11.74 -13.49
CA GLU A 189 15.79 11.70 -12.92
C GLU A 189 16.59 12.99 -13.16
N ARG A 190 16.48 13.57 -14.35
CA ARG A 190 17.12 14.86 -14.66
C ARG A 190 16.55 16.01 -13.84
N VAL A 191 15.21 16.06 -13.68
CA VAL A 191 14.57 17.08 -12.82
C VAL A 191 15.00 16.90 -11.37
N LEU A 192 14.95 15.66 -10.86
CA LEU A 192 15.33 15.34 -9.47
C LEU A 192 16.82 15.61 -9.20
N ALA A 193 17.67 15.49 -10.22
CA ALA A 193 19.08 15.86 -10.16
C ALA A 193 19.34 17.39 -10.31
N GLY A 194 18.29 18.22 -10.31
CA GLY A 194 18.41 19.68 -10.42
C GLY A 194 18.71 20.18 -11.84
N ARG A 195 18.38 19.41 -12.89
CA ARG A 195 18.61 19.73 -14.30
C ARG A 195 17.30 19.84 -15.10
N PRO A 196 16.35 20.73 -14.71
CA PRO A 196 15.02 20.80 -15.34
C PRO A 196 15.08 21.22 -16.82
N ALA A 197 16.01 22.06 -17.22
CA ALA A 197 16.16 22.48 -18.63
C ALA A 197 16.57 21.31 -19.54
N GLU A 198 17.45 20.42 -19.08
CA GLU A 198 17.81 19.22 -19.83
C GLU A 198 16.64 18.24 -19.94
N ALA A 199 15.85 18.10 -18.86
CA ALA A 199 14.65 17.28 -18.84
C ALA A 199 13.60 17.77 -19.84
N GLU A 200 13.41 19.10 -19.92
CA GLU A 200 12.47 19.71 -20.84
C GLU A 200 12.91 19.51 -22.31
N ARG A 201 14.18 19.72 -22.60
CA ARG A 201 14.73 19.44 -23.94
C ARG A 201 14.55 17.98 -24.34
N LEU A 202 14.87 17.04 -23.46
CA LEU A 202 14.70 15.60 -23.71
C LEU A 202 13.23 15.24 -23.96
N LEU A 203 12.31 15.86 -23.23
CA LEU A 203 10.87 15.67 -23.44
C LEU A 203 10.45 16.19 -24.82
N GLU A 204 10.92 17.36 -25.22
CA GLU A 204 10.68 17.94 -26.56
C GLU A 204 11.20 17.04 -27.69
N GLU A 205 12.43 16.55 -27.54
CA GLU A 205 13.04 15.61 -28.49
C GLU A 205 12.22 14.32 -28.65
N ARG A 206 11.75 13.76 -27.52
CA ARG A 206 10.89 12.57 -27.55
C ARG A 206 9.54 12.82 -28.24
N LEU A 207 8.95 13.98 -28.01
CA LEU A 207 7.69 14.35 -28.65
C LEU A 207 7.85 14.62 -30.16
N ALA A 208 8.98 15.16 -30.56
CA ALA A 208 9.30 15.40 -31.99
C ALA A 208 9.66 14.10 -32.74
N GLY A 209 10.31 13.16 -32.08
CA GLY A 209 10.70 11.86 -32.64
C GLY A 209 9.55 10.87 -32.87
N GLY A 210 8.33 11.24 -32.48
CA GLY A 210 7.15 10.39 -32.58
C GLY A 210 7.00 9.43 -31.38
N LEU A 211 5.75 9.23 -30.96
CA LEU A 211 5.40 8.43 -29.79
C LEU A 211 5.30 6.91 -30.10
N ALA A 212 5.97 6.44 -31.14
CA ALA A 212 5.87 5.08 -31.65
C ALA A 212 6.32 3.95 -30.68
N HIS A 213 6.86 4.30 -29.52
CA HIS A 213 7.28 3.37 -28.48
C HIS A 213 6.37 3.40 -27.24
N ILE A 214 5.08 3.69 -27.41
CA ILE A 214 4.10 3.61 -26.33
C ILE A 214 3.60 2.19 -26.21
N ALA A 215 4.23 1.50 -25.26
CA ALA A 215 3.79 0.29 -24.57
C ALA A 215 3.45 -0.93 -25.44
N THR A 216 4.41 -1.77 -25.69
CA THR A 216 4.15 -3.21 -25.64
C THR A 216 3.65 -3.50 -24.21
N GLY A 217 2.50 -4.22 -24.10
CA GLY A 217 2.03 -4.66 -22.80
C GLY A 217 3.10 -5.54 -22.11
N GLU A 218 3.07 -5.59 -20.82
CA GLU A 218 4.05 -6.31 -20.01
C GLU A 218 3.33 -7.13 -18.93
N VAL A 219 3.89 -8.27 -18.58
CA VAL A 219 3.36 -9.11 -17.49
C VAL A 219 4.30 -9.08 -16.27
N TYR A 220 3.74 -8.82 -15.10
CA TYR A 220 4.43 -8.89 -13.83
C TYR A 220 3.97 -10.14 -13.08
N LEU A 221 4.83 -11.13 -12.95
CA LEU A 221 4.59 -12.31 -12.13
C LEU A 221 5.11 -12.03 -10.71
N VAL A 222 4.22 -11.81 -9.76
CA VAL A 222 4.55 -11.26 -8.45
C VAL A 222 4.13 -12.18 -7.32
N GLY A 223 5.07 -12.48 -6.41
CA GLY A 223 4.79 -13.16 -5.16
C GLY A 223 4.16 -12.22 -4.13
N ALA A 224 2.99 -12.59 -3.64
CA ALA A 224 2.23 -11.86 -2.63
C ALA A 224 2.66 -12.18 -1.19
N GLY A 225 3.60 -13.12 -1.00
CA GLY A 225 3.92 -13.59 0.34
C GLY A 225 2.83 -14.50 0.93
N PRO A 226 2.99 -14.92 2.20
CA PRO A 226 2.14 -15.92 2.83
C PRO A 226 0.84 -15.37 3.45
N GLY A 227 0.65 -14.04 3.52
CA GLY A 227 -0.58 -13.44 4.03
C GLY A 227 -0.44 -12.05 4.63
N ASP A 228 0.64 -11.78 5.38
CA ASP A 228 0.92 -10.48 5.96
C ASP A 228 1.38 -9.49 4.87
N PRO A 229 0.69 -8.33 4.71
CA PRO A 229 1.09 -7.29 3.76
C PRO A 229 2.51 -6.74 3.97
N ASP A 230 3.00 -6.71 5.21
CA ASP A 230 4.34 -6.19 5.53
C ASP A 230 5.46 -7.10 5.02
N LEU A 231 5.13 -8.31 4.57
CA LEU A 231 6.05 -9.25 3.93
C LEU A 231 6.15 -9.08 2.40
N LEU A 232 5.46 -8.09 1.85
CA LEU A 232 5.62 -7.73 0.44
C LEU A 232 6.99 -7.10 0.19
N THR A 233 7.58 -7.42 -0.95
CA THR A 233 8.76 -6.66 -1.40
C THR A 233 8.34 -5.28 -1.90
N PHE A 234 9.20 -4.27 -1.72
CA PHE A 234 8.97 -2.93 -2.27
C PHE A 234 8.73 -2.94 -3.79
N ARG A 235 9.37 -3.87 -4.51
CA ARG A 235 9.18 -4.03 -5.95
C ARG A 235 7.78 -4.57 -6.24
N ALA A 236 7.30 -5.55 -5.49
CA ALA A 236 5.94 -6.06 -5.61
C ALA A 236 4.91 -4.94 -5.44
N LEU A 237 4.99 -4.18 -4.34
CA LEU A 237 4.09 -3.06 -4.06
C LEU A 237 4.09 -2.02 -5.19
N ARG A 238 5.27 -1.65 -5.69
CA ARG A 238 5.37 -0.68 -6.81
C ARG A 238 4.69 -1.18 -8.07
N LEU A 239 4.89 -2.44 -8.46
CA LEU A 239 4.26 -3.01 -9.66
C LEU A 239 2.75 -3.21 -9.47
N MET A 240 2.28 -3.53 -8.27
CA MET A 240 0.86 -3.57 -7.91
C MET A 240 0.17 -2.22 -8.12
N GLN A 241 0.86 -1.11 -7.84
CA GLN A 241 0.37 0.25 -8.05
C GLN A 241 0.41 0.70 -9.53
N GLN A 242 1.10 -0.04 -10.40
CA GLN A 242 1.25 0.29 -11.82
C GLN A 242 0.36 -0.55 -12.73
N ALA A 243 -0.09 -1.69 -12.28
CA ALA A 243 -0.83 -2.65 -13.09
C ALA A 243 -2.20 -2.11 -13.54
N ASP A 244 -2.57 -2.44 -14.77
CA ASP A 244 -3.88 -2.12 -15.36
C ASP A 244 -4.90 -3.22 -15.07
N VAL A 245 -4.42 -4.46 -15.03
CA VAL A 245 -5.21 -5.65 -14.74
C VAL A 245 -4.47 -6.51 -13.72
N VAL A 246 -5.19 -7.01 -12.72
CA VAL A 246 -4.67 -7.89 -11.68
C VAL A 246 -5.36 -9.25 -11.76
N LEU A 247 -4.61 -10.29 -12.13
CA LEU A 247 -5.07 -11.68 -12.07
C LEU A 247 -4.62 -12.29 -10.74
N TYR A 248 -5.55 -12.77 -9.94
CA TYR A 248 -5.27 -13.32 -8.60
C TYR A 248 -6.09 -14.55 -8.27
N ASP A 249 -5.64 -15.34 -7.31
CA ASP A 249 -6.32 -16.53 -6.82
C ASP A 249 -6.62 -16.47 -5.31
N ARG A 250 -7.20 -17.53 -4.77
CA ARG A 250 -7.64 -17.63 -3.36
C ARG A 250 -6.51 -17.48 -2.33
N LEU A 251 -5.27 -17.72 -2.70
CA LEU A 251 -4.14 -17.68 -1.77
C LEU A 251 -3.62 -16.25 -1.52
N VAL A 252 -4.09 -15.29 -2.30
CA VAL A 252 -3.78 -13.86 -2.08
C VAL A 252 -4.72 -13.31 -1.01
N ALA A 253 -4.15 -12.80 0.08
CA ALA A 253 -4.94 -12.20 1.15
C ALA A 253 -5.69 -10.94 0.66
N PRO A 254 -6.95 -10.71 1.12
CA PRO A 254 -7.71 -9.52 0.72
C PRO A 254 -6.98 -8.21 1.02
N SER A 255 -6.32 -8.09 2.16
CA SER A 255 -5.52 -6.91 2.55
C SER A 255 -4.39 -6.60 1.57
N ILE A 256 -3.78 -7.62 0.96
CA ILE A 256 -2.76 -7.46 -0.07
C ILE A 256 -3.40 -6.98 -1.39
N LEU A 257 -4.55 -7.55 -1.77
CA LEU A 257 -5.26 -7.14 -2.97
C LEU A 257 -5.71 -5.67 -2.92
N GLU A 258 -6.02 -5.15 -1.73
CA GLU A 258 -6.39 -3.74 -1.51
C GLU A 258 -5.23 -2.76 -1.76
N LEU A 259 -3.98 -3.24 -1.69
CA LEU A 259 -2.80 -2.44 -2.03
C LEU A 259 -2.59 -2.25 -3.53
N CYS A 260 -3.32 -2.98 -4.37
CA CYS A 260 -3.33 -2.74 -5.81
C CYS A 260 -4.01 -1.39 -6.11
N ARG A 261 -3.64 -0.81 -7.25
CA ARG A 261 -4.26 0.43 -7.73
C ARG A 261 -5.78 0.30 -7.77
N ARG A 262 -6.50 1.32 -7.28
CA ARG A 262 -7.97 1.27 -7.09
C ARG A 262 -8.76 1.07 -8.37
N ASP A 263 -8.28 1.63 -9.48
CA ASP A 263 -8.91 1.58 -10.80
C ASP A 263 -8.39 0.42 -11.67
N ALA A 264 -7.54 -0.46 -11.14
CA ALA A 264 -7.11 -1.67 -11.83
C ALA A 264 -8.29 -2.67 -11.93
N GLU A 265 -8.44 -3.26 -13.10
CA GLU A 265 -9.38 -4.36 -13.33
C GLU A 265 -8.92 -5.59 -12.52
N ARG A 266 -9.81 -6.20 -11.73
CA ARG A 266 -9.48 -7.35 -10.88
C ARG A 266 -10.15 -8.62 -11.40
N LEU A 267 -9.35 -9.59 -11.85
CA LEU A 267 -9.80 -10.86 -12.41
C LEU A 267 -9.43 -12.02 -11.49
N TYR A 268 -10.44 -12.64 -10.90
CA TYR A 268 -10.25 -13.83 -10.10
C TYR A 268 -10.09 -15.08 -10.99
N VAL A 269 -8.96 -15.76 -10.89
CA VAL A 269 -8.64 -16.96 -11.69
C VAL A 269 -8.54 -18.25 -10.87
N GLY A 270 -8.88 -18.19 -9.57
CA GLY A 270 -8.88 -19.36 -8.68
C GLY A 270 -10.11 -20.25 -8.84
N LYS A 271 -10.16 -21.36 -8.06
CA LYS A 271 -11.33 -22.25 -7.97
C LYS A 271 -12.46 -21.58 -7.20
N ARG A 272 -13.66 -21.46 -7.76
CA ARG A 272 -14.89 -21.16 -7.03
C ARG A 272 -15.59 -22.45 -6.59
N ARG A 273 -16.26 -22.42 -5.43
CA ARG A 273 -16.91 -23.63 -4.84
C ARG A 273 -17.93 -24.34 -5.75
N ALA A 274 -18.47 -23.67 -6.76
CA ALA A 274 -19.54 -24.16 -7.64
C ALA A 274 -19.16 -24.20 -9.13
N GLU A 275 -17.96 -23.78 -9.52
CA GLU A 275 -17.53 -23.73 -10.92
C GLU A 275 -16.20 -24.45 -11.09
N HIS A 276 -15.98 -25.04 -12.27
CA HIS A 276 -14.70 -25.66 -12.60
C HIS A 276 -13.58 -24.63 -12.51
N ALA A 277 -12.43 -25.06 -11.94
CA ALA A 277 -11.23 -24.22 -11.90
C ALA A 277 -10.89 -23.73 -13.31
N VAL A 278 -10.51 -22.46 -13.43
CA VAL A 278 -9.95 -21.99 -14.70
C VAL A 278 -8.72 -22.84 -15.00
N PRO A 279 -8.68 -23.58 -16.13
CA PRO A 279 -7.52 -24.39 -16.49
C PRO A 279 -6.27 -23.50 -16.60
N GLN A 280 -5.10 -24.05 -16.26
CA GLN A 280 -3.83 -23.29 -16.33
C GLN A 280 -3.59 -22.71 -17.72
N ASP A 281 -3.85 -23.48 -18.77
CA ASP A 281 -3.71 -23.03 -20.16
C ASP A 281 -4.60 -21.81 -20.49
N ARG A 282 -5.77 -21.71 -19.83
CA ARG A 282 -6.64 -20.55 -19.99
C ARG A 282 -6.07 -19.32 -19.29
N ILE A 283 -5.44 -19.50 -18.13
CA ILE A 283 -4.75 -18.42 -17.41
C ILE A 283 -3.59 -17.92 -18.26
N ASN A 284 -2.76 -18.83 -18.79
CA ASN A 284 -1.62 -18.49 -19.62
C ASN A 284 -2.04 -17.70 -20.87
N ARG A 285 -3.06 -18.15 -21.58
CA ARG A 285 -3.61 -17.42 -22.74
C ARG A 285 -4.15 -16.04 -22.37
N LEU A 286 -4.86 -15.93 -21.23
CA LEU A 286 -5.40 -14.65 -20.77
C LEU A 286 -4.30 -13.63 -20.48
N LEU A 287 -3.16 -14.05 -19.92
CA LEU A 287 -2.00 -13.21 -19.73
C LEU A 287 -1.46 -12.67 -21.06
N VAL A 288 -1.32 -13.56 -22.06
CA VAL A 288 -0.88 -13.19 -23.40
C VAL A 288 -1.89 -12.25 -24.09
N GLU A 289 -3.18 -12.56 -24.04
CA GLU A 289 -4.25 -11.76 -24.64
C GLU A 289 -4.26 -10.32 -24.09
N LEU A 290 -4.22 -10.17 -22.78
CA LEU A 290 -4.25 -8.86 -22.13
C LEU A 290 -2.97 -8.04 -22.39
N ALA A 291 -1.81 -8.68 -22.35
CA ALA A 291 -0.55 -8.02 -22.65
C ALA A 291 -0.45 -7.59 -24.11
N SER A 292 -0.95 -8.43 -25.04
CA SER A 292 -1.01 -8.09 -26.48
C SER A 292 -1.91 -6.87 -26.77
N GLN A 293 -2.85 -6.56 -25.87
CA GLN A 293 -3.66 -5.33 -25.92
C GLN A 293 -2.93 -4.09 -25.37
N GLY A 294 -1.64 -4.20 -25.04
CA GLY A 294 -0.85 -3.11 -24.48
C GLY A 294 -1.07 -2.87 -22.97
N LYS A 295 -1.75 -3.79 -22.26
CA LYS A 295 -2.00 -3.66 -20.82
C LYS A 295 -0.78 -4.14 -20.00
N ARG A 296 -0.54 -3.50 -18.85
CA ARG A 296 0.37 -4.01 -17.81
C ARG A 296 -0.42 -4.96 -16.92
N VAL A 297 -0.09 -6.23 -17.03
CA VAL A 297 -0.84 -7.31 -16.39
C VAL A 297 -0.07 -7.80 -15.17
N LEU A 298 -0.66 -7.70 -14.00
CA LEU A 298 -0.13 -8.26 -12.77
C LEU A 298 -0.73 -9.66 -12.53
N ARG A 299 0.09 -10.69 -12.53
CA ARG A 299 -0.27 -12.00 -12.01
C ARG A 299 0.20 -12.09 -10.55
N LEU A 300 -0.71 -11.92 -9.61
CA LEU A 300 -0.44 -11.94 -8.18
C LEU A 300 -0.68 -13.35 -7.62
N LYS A 301 0.34 -13.94 -6.98
CA LYS A 301 0.34 -15.33 -6.51
C LYS A 301 0.69 -15.38 -5.02
N GLY A 302 -0.06 -16.14 -4.22
CA GLY A 302 0.28 -16.37 -2.82
C GLY A 302 1.66 -17.02 -2.67
N GLY A 303 2.43 -16.61 -1.67
CA GLY A 303 3.81 -17.06 -1.45
C GLY A 303 4.78 -16.55 -2.52
N ASP A 304 5.57 -17.45 -3.08
CA ASP A 304 6.52 -17.22 -4.16
C ASP A 304 6.03 -17.86 -5.47
N PRO A 305 6.13 -17.18 -6.62
CA PRO A 305 5.63 -17.70 -7.90
C PRO A 305 6.30 -18.99 -8.37
N PHE A 306 7.56 -19.21 -8.00
CA PHE A 306 8.35 -20.34 -8.47
C PHE A 306 8.44 -21.51 -7.45
N ILE A 307 7.87 -21.33 -6.25
CA ILE A 307 7.79 -22.39 -5.23
C ILE A 307 6.39 -22.99 -5.23
N PHE A 308 6.18 -24.11 -5.91
CA PHE A 308 4.87 -24.78 -6.10
C PHE A 308 3.75 -23.88 -6.62
N GLY A 309 4.12 -22.76 -7.25
CA GLY A 309 3.20 -21.76 -7.80
C GLY A 309 2.91 -21.90 -9.29
N ARG A 310 3.52 -22.83 -10.00
CA ARG A 310 3.41 -23.02 -11.47
C ARG A 310 3.83 -21.78 -12.29
N GLY A 311 4.57 -20.85 -11.68
CA GLY A 311 5.00 -19.63 -12.36
C GLY A 311 5.87 -19.88 -13.59
N GLY A 312 6.65 -20.97 -13.59
CA GLY A 312 7.44 -21.37 -14.75
C GLY A 312 6.59 -21.63 -16.01
N GLU A 313 5.43 -22.29 -15.86
CA GLU A 313 4.51 -22.56 -16.97
C GLU A 313 3.89 -21.26 -17.53
N GLU A 314 3.60 -20.27 -16.66
CA GLU A 314 3.06 -18.97 -17.06
C GLU A 314 4.11 -18.17 -17.86
N ILE A 315 5.38 -18.18 -17.42
CA ILE A 315 6.47 -17.46 -18.08
C ILE A 315 6.88 -18.10 -19.40
N ASP A 316 6.89 -19.41 -19.48
CA ASP A 316 7.22 -20.14 -20.72
C ASP A 316 6.27 -19.77 -21.88
N GLU A 317 4.98 -19.69 -21.59
CA GLU A 317 3.97 -19.24 -22.56
C GLU A 317 4.17 -17.79 -22.99
N LEU A 318 4.48 -16.88 -22.05
CA LEU A 318 4.76 -15.47 -22.36
C LEU A 318 6.01 -15.32 -23.24
N ALA A 319 7.07 -16.06 -22.92
CA ALA A 319 8.31 -16.06 -23.69
C ALA A 319 8.08 -16.57 -25.13
N ALA A 320 7.28 -17.64 -25.31
CA ALA A 320 6.94 -18.18 -26.61
C ALA A 320 6.19 -17.17 -27.50
N HIS A 321 5.43 -16.23 -26.89
CA HIS A 321 4.71 -15.17 -27.59
C HIS A 321 5.46 -13.84 -27.67
N GLY A 322 6.72 -13.76 -27.18
CA GLY A 322 7.53 -12.54 -27.18
C GLY A 322 6.97 -11.42 -26.29
N ILE A 323 6.16 -11.76 -25.30
CA ILE A 323 5.59 -10.80 -24.33
C ILE A 323 6.66 -10.47 -23.27
N PRO A 324 7.00 -9.18 -23.06
CA PRO A 324 7.88 -8.77 -21.98
C PRO A 324 7.31 -9.14 -20.61
N PHE A 325 8.17 -9.64 -19.72
CA PHE A 325 7.74 -9.99 -18.37
C PHE A 325 8.81 -9.69 -17.33
N GLN A 326 8.37 -9.54 -16.09
CA GLN A 326 9.23 -9.46 -14.91
C GLN A 326 8.75 -10.45 -13.86
N VAL A 327 9.71 -11.11 -13.18
CA VAL A 327 9.40 -11.97 -12.05
C VAL A 327 9.88 -11.29 -10.77
N VAL A 328 8.98 -11.19 -9.80
CA VAL A 328 9.28 -10.64 -8.47
C VAL A 328 9.06 -11.74 -7.45
N PRO A 329 10.11 -12.21 -6.77
CA PRO A 329 9.96 -13.21 -5.73
C PRO A 329 9.12 -12.69 -4.57
N GLY A 330 8.46 -13.62 -3.87
CA GLY A 330 7.77 -13.35 -2.62
C GLY A 330 8.30 -14.22 -1.49
N ILE A 331 7.94 -13.89 -0.25
CA ILE A 331 8.22 -14.76 0.88
C ILE A 331 7.39 -16.03 0.71
N THR A 332 8.07 -17.14 0.48
CA THR A 332 7.37 -18.44 0.35
C THR A 332 6.72 -18.86 1.68
N ALA A 333 5.61 -19.60 1.61
CA ALA A 333 4.89 -20.04 2.80
C ALA A 333 5.79 -20.78 3.80
N ALA A 334 6.75 -21.60 3.34
CA ALA A 334 7.71 -22.26 4.21
C ALA A 334 8.46 -21.29 5.11
N SER A 335 9.04 -20.23 4.54
CA SER A 335 9.81 -19.25 5.31
C SER A 335 8.91 -18.38 6.20
N GLY A 336 7.80 -17.86 5.66
CA GLY A 336 6.94 -16.95 6.40
C GLY A 336 6.19 -17.63 7.54
N CYS A 337 5.52 -18.75 7.25
CA CYS A 337 4.77 -19.49 8.28
C CYS A 337 5.68 -20.04 9.39
N ALA A 338 6.86 -20.56 9.03
CA ALA A 338 7.82 -21.07 9.99
C ALA A 338 8.34 -19.95 10.93
N ALA A 339 8.70 -18.79 10.37
CA ALA A 339 9.15 -17.64 11.15
C ALA A 339 8.06 -17.15 12.12
N TYR A 340 6.83 -17.01 11.65
CA TYR A 340 5.69 -16.58 12.48
C TYR A 340 5.24 -17.65 13.49
N ALA A 341 5.50 -18.92 13.21
CA ALA A 341 5.27 -19.99 14.17
C ALA A 341 6.39 -20.14 15.21
N GLY A 342 7.51 -19.41 15.09
CA GLY A 342 8.67 -19.57 15.95
C GLY A 342 9.42 -20.90 15.72
N ILE A 343 9.39 -21.43 14.49
CA ILE A 343 10.03 -22.68 14.09
C ILE A 343 11.12 -22.37 13.07
N PRO A 344 12.41 -22.28 13.44
CA PRO A 344 13.48 -22.09 12.46
C PRO A 344 13.60 -23.32 11.56
N LEU A 345 13.64 -23.13 10.25
CA LEU A 345 13.72 -24.26 9.31
C LEU A 345 15.10 -24.95 9.31
N THR A 346 16.14 -24.27 9.75
CA THR A 346 17.49 -24.81 9.95
C THR A 346 18.00 -24.41 11.33
N HIS A 347 18.81 -25.27 11.95
CA HIS A 347 19.44 -25.00 13.23
C HIS A 347 20.73 -25.82 13.34
N ARG A 348 21.81 -25.23 13.90
CA ARG A 348 23.10 -25.87 13.99
C ARG A 348 23.03 -27.27 14.63
N ASP A 349 22.23 -27.43 15.67
CA ASP A 349 22.16 -28.65 16.46
C ASP A 349 21.04 -29.59 16.04
N HIS A 350 20.04 -29.11 15.27
CA HIS A 350 18.84 -29.89 14.96
C HIS A 350 18.66 -30.24 13.48
N ALA A 351 19.00 -29.28 12.58
CA ALA A 351 18.78 -29.50 11.15
C ALA A 351 19.73 -28.65 10.29
N GLN A 352 20.60 -29.31 9.51
CA GLN A 352 21.53 -28.67 8.59
C GLN A 352 20.97 -28.52 7.18
N SER A 353 19.81 -29.13 6.92
CA SER A 353 19.14 -29.07 5.63
C SER A 353 17.63 -28.89 5.78
N VAL A 354 17.01 -28.27 4.78
CA VAL A 354 15.56 -28.19 4.66
C VAL A 354 15.13 -28.66 3.29
N ARG A 355 14.04 -29.42 3.23
CA ARG A 355 13.49 -29.90 1.97
C ARG A 355 12.02 -29.49 1.85
N PHE A 356 11.70 -28.78 0.76
CA PHE A 356 10.32 -28.43 0.40
C PHE A 356 9.73 -29.54 -0.46
N VAL A 357 8.57 -30.02 -0.08
CA VAL A 357 7.90 -31.15 -0.71
C VAL A 357 6.44 -30.78 -0.98
N THR A 358 5.89 -31.21 -2.12
CA THR A 358 4.44 -31.15 -2.32
C THR A 358 3.79 -32.40 -1.72
N GLY A 359 2.80 -32.25 -0.86
CA GLY A 359 2.02 -33.35 -0.29
C GLY A 359 0.92 -33.88 -1.22
N HIS A 360 0.86 -33.36 -2.46
CA HIS A 360 -0.17 -33.75 -3.44
C HIS A 360 0.43 -33.74 -4.85
N LEU A 361 0.50 -34.86 -5.52
CA LEU A 361 1.02 -34.99 -6.88
C LEU A 361 -0.06 -34.72 -7.93
N LYS A 362 0.36 -34.60 -9.18
CA LYS A 362 -0.53 -34.29 -10.33
C LYS A 362 -1.62 -35.33 -10.55
N ASP A 363 -1.35 -36.59 -10.25
CA ASP A 363 -2.27 -37.72 -10.33
C ASP A 363 -3.20 -37.87 -9.12
N GLY A 364 -3.09 -36.94 -8.14
CA GLY A 364 -3.86 -36.98 -6.91
C GLY A 364 -3.32 -37.91 -5.82
N THR A 365 -2.14 -38.50 -6.04
CA THR A 365 -1.46 -39.38 -5.08
C THR A 365 -0.51 -38.63 -4.17
N THR A 366 0.00 -39.33 -3.14
CA THR A 366 1.12 -38.91 -2.27
C THR A 366 2.32 -39.83 -2.44
N ASP A 367 2.50 -40.40 -3.64
CA ASP A 367 3.64 -41.30 -3.92
C ASP A 367 4.93 -40.48 -4.09
N LEU A 368 5.65 -40.32 -2.99
CA LEU A 368 6.87 -39.53 -2.89
C LEU A 368 8.08 -40.48 -2.71
N PRO A 369 9.30 -40.03 -3.00
CA PRO A 369 10.52 -40.84 -2.75
C PRO A 369 10.84 -40.87 -1.24
N TRP A 370 10.05 -41.62 -0.50
CA TRP A 370 10.03 -41.64 0.96
C TRP A 370 11.39 -41.96 1.58
N GLN A 371 12.17 -42.85 0.97
CA GLN A 371 13.53 -43.17 1.39
C GLN A 371 14.44 -41.93 1.48
N ASP A 372 14.26 -40.99 0.59
CA ASP A 372 15.05 -39.77 0.56
C ASP A 372 14.60 -38.72 1.59
N LEU A 373 13.43 -38.95 2.20
CA LEU A 373 12.79 -38.00 3.14
C LEU A 373 13.05 -38.36 4.61
N VAL A 374 13.73 -39.45 4.90
CA VAL A 374 13.96 -39.92 6.27
C VAL A 374 15.35 -39.63 6.80
N ALA A 375 16.18 -38.91 6.05
CA ALA A 375 17.54 -38.56 6.46
C ALA A 375 17.56 -37.78 7.79
N PRO A 376 18.49 -38.08 8.71
CA PRO A 376 18.64 -37.35 9.96
C PRO A 376 19.13 -35.92 9.70
N GLY A 377 18.89 -35.00 10.65
CA GLY A 377 19.35 -33.61 10.54
C GLY A 377 18.69 -32.82 9.41
N GLN A 378 17.50 -33.25 8.98
CA GLN A 378 16.73 -32.62 7.91
C GLN A 378 15.34 -32.18 8.41
N THR A 379 14.99 -30.94 8.10
CA THR A 379 13.61 -30.44 8.23
C THR A 379 12.85 -30.68 6.93
N LEU A 380 11.66 -31.25 7.01
CA LEU A 380 10.75 -31.37 5.87
C LEU A 380 9.62 -30.35 5.99
N VAL A 381 9.27 -29.74 4.87
CA VAL A 381 8.16 -28.80 4.78
C VAL A 381 7.24 -29.23 3.65
N PHE A 382 6.03 -29.70 4.01
CA PHE A 382 5.05 -30.13 3.03
C PHE A 382 4.04 -29.05 2.72
N TYR A 383 4.00 -28.64 1.46
CA TYR A 383 2.95 -27.82 0.89
C TYR A 383 1.76 -28.70 0.49
N MET A 384 0.54 -28.18 0.62
CA MET A 384 -0.68 -28.90 0.24
C MET A 384 -0.84 -30.27 0.97
N GLY A 385 -0.26 -30.38 2.17
CA GLY A 385 -0.19 -31.65 2.90
C GLY A 385 -1.39 -31.96 3.79
N LEU A 386 -2.43 -31.11 3.88
CA LEU A 386 -3.53 -31.30 4.84
C LEU A 386 -4.30 -32.60 4.59
N VAL A 387 -4.74 -32.85 3.36
CA VAL A 387 -5.51 -34.04 3.01
C VAL A 387 -4.65 -35.31 3.12
N GLY A 388 -3.39 -35.22 2.74
CA GLY A 388 -2.44 -36.33 2.80
C GLY A 388 -1.74 -36.50 4.15
N LEU A 389 -2.06 -35.71 5.18
CA LEU A 389 -1.35 -35.70 6.45
C LEU A 389 -1.21 -37.09 7.10
N PRO A 390 -2.28 -37.90 7.20
CA PRO A 390 -2.16 -39.24 7.77
C PRO A 390 -1.18 -40.13 6.98
N VAL A 391 -1.27 -40.11 5.65
CA VAL A 391 -0.38 -40.87 4.76
C VAL A 391 1.07 -40.39 4.87
N ILE A 392 1.30 -39.07 4.92
CA ILE A 392 2.64 -38.48 5.09
C ILE A 392 3.27 -38.98 6.39
N CYS A 393 2.54 -38.93 7.50
CA CYS A 393 3.05 -39.38 8.80
C CYS A 393 3.33 -40.89 8.80
N GLU A 394 2.38 -41.70 8.32
CA GLU A 394 2.53 -43.16 8.22
C GLU A 394 3.75 -43.55 7.36
N GLN A 395 3.88 -42.96 6.17
CA GLN A 395 4.96 -43.29 5.24
C GLN A 395 6.34 -42.88 5.77
N LEU A 396 6.46 -41.73 6.41
CA LEU A 396 7.72 -41.32 7.05
C LEU A 396 8.13 -42.31 8.14
N VAL A 397 7.21 -42.78 8.95
CA VAL A 397 7.48 -43.79 10.01
C VAL A 397 7.82 -45.15 9.38
N ALA A 398 7.05 -45.61 8.40
CA ALA A 398 7.30 -46.91 7.71
C ALA A 398 8.69 -46.97 7.04
N HIS A 399 9.23 -45.81 6.60
CA HIS A 399 10.52 -45.73 5.97
C HIS A 399 11.66 -45.39 6.94
N GLY A 400 11.42 -45.38 8.26
CA GLY A 400 12.47 -45.35 9.28
C GLY A 400 12.57 -44.04 10.08
N ARG A 401 11.67 -43.10 9.91
CA ARG A 401 11.59 -41.93 10.80
C ARG A 401 10.93 -42.33 12.11
N SER A 402 11.43 -41.81 13.24
CA SER A 402 10.80 -42.09 14.54
C SER A 402 9.37 -41.58 14.58
N ALA A 403 8.41 -42.38 15.09
CA ALA A 403 7.04 -41.94 15.35
C ALA A 403 6.98 -40.73 16.30
N GLN A 404 8.01 -40.56 17.15
CA GLN A 404 8.14 -39.45 18.09
C GLN A 404 8.80 -38.22 17.46
N THR A 405 9.12 -38.24 16.15
CA THR A 405 9.68 -37.06 15.48
C THR A 405 8.69 -35.89 15.58
N PRO A 406 9.12 -34.73 16.09
CA PRO A 406 8.27 -33.57 16.21
C PRO A 406 7.73 -33.09 14.87
N ALA A 407 6.44 -32.72 14.86
CA ALA A 407 5.77 -32.23 13.68
C ALA A 407 4.80 -31.09 14.04
N ALA A 408 4.61 -30.15 13.13
CA ALA A 408 3.67 -29.05 13.28
C ALA A 408 2.84 -28.86 12.02
N LEU A 409 1.58 -28.47 12.20
CA LEU A 409 0.73 -27.96 11.13
C LEU A 409 0.42 -26.49 11.43
N ILE A 410 0.66 -25.63 10.44
CA ILE A 410 0.38 -24.19 10.52
C ILE A 410 -0.75 -23.88 9.56
N GLN A 411 -1.86 -23.39 10.08
CA GLN A 411 -3.02 -22.93 9.31
C GLN A 411 -2.99 -21.42 9.19
N GLN A 412 -3.29 -20.88 8.00
CA GLN A 412 -3.38 -19.44 7.70
C GLN A 412 -2.19 -18.63 8.25
N GLY A 413 -0.98 -19.17 8.08
CA GLY A 413 0.24 -18.58 8.63
C GLY A 413 0.44 -17.13 8.24
N THR A 414 1.04 -16.35 9.14
CA THR A 414 1.30 -14.90 9.05
C THR A 414 0.07 -13.99 9.07
N THR A 415 -1.12 -14.54 9.19
CA THR A 415 -2.35 -13.74 9.32
C THR A 415 -2.84 -13.70 10.77
N ALA A 416 -3.76 -12.80 11.09
CA ALA A 416 -4.39 -12.74 12.41
C ALA A 416 -5.11 -14.06 12.79
N GLN A 417 -5.50 -14.87 11.81
CA GLN A 417 -6.14 -16.17 12.00
C GLN A 417 -5.17 -17.35 12.05
N GLN A 418 -3.87 -17.07 12.20
CA GLN A 418 -2.86 -18.13 12.31
C GLN A 418 -3.17 -19.07 13.50
N ARG A 419 -3.20 -20.38 13.21
CA ARG A 419 -3.26 -21.43 14.24
C ARG A 419 -2.10 -22.39 14.01
N VAL A 420 -1.47 -22.84 15.09
CA VAL A 420 -0.35 -23.78 15.05
C VAL A 420 -0.66 -24.98 15.92
N PHE A 421 -0.64 -26.16 15.32
CA PHE A 421 -0.83 -27.45 15.98
C PHE A 421 0.52 -28.15 16.03
N THR A 422 1.01 -28.47 17.21
CA THR A 422 2.28 -29.19 17.43
C THR A 422 2.03 -30.55 18.03
N GLY A 423 2.79 -31.52 17.58
CA GLY A 423 2.74 -32.90 18.04
C GLY A 423 3.91 -33.71 17.51
N THR A 424 3.71 -34.99 17.30
CA THR A 424 4.64 -35.92 16.71
C THR A 424 4.06 -36.56 15.44
N LEU A 425 4.83 -37.26 14.65
CA LEU A 425 4.31 -38.02 13.51
C LEU A 425 3.20 -38.98 13.89
N GLU A 426 3.24 -39.54 15.12
CA GLU A 426 2.24 -40.47 15.64
C GLU A 426 0.90 -39.78 15.91
N ASN A 427 0.87 -38.63 16.57
CA ASN A 427 -0.37 -38.05 17.10
C ASN A 427 -0.88 -36.82 16.32
N LEU A 428 -0.05 -36.16 15.49
CA LEU A 428 -0.47 -34.96 14.77
C LEU A 428 -1.71 -35.17 13.86
N PRO A 429 -1.87 -36.30 13.13
CA PRO A 429 -3.07 -36.52 12.33
C PRO A 429 -4.36 -36.54 13.14
N GLN A 430 -4.36 -37.18 14.32
CA GLN A 430 -5.50 -37.18 15.22
C GLN A 430 -5.77 -35.79 15.79
N LEU A 431 -4.74 -35.14 16.29
CA LEU A 431 -4.84 -33.76 16.82
C LEU A 431 -5.47 -32.80 15.81
N VAL A 432 -5.08 -32.90 14.54
CA VAL A 432 -5.64 -32.06 13.47
C VAL A 432 -7.08 -32.45 13.14
N ALA A 433 -7.42 -33.74 13.20
CA ALA A 433 -8.78 -34.22 12.93
C ALA A 433 -9.82 -33.81 14.02
N GLU A 434 -9.36 -33.59 15.25
CA GLU A 434 -10.19 -33.11 16.37
C GLU A 434 -10.55 -31.63 16.27
N HIS A 435 -9.93 -30.91 15.32
CA HIS A 435 -10.13 -29.47 15.12
C HIS A 435 -10.62 -29.19 13.68
N GLU A 436 -11.43 -28.14 13.52
CA GLU A 436 -11.79 -27.64 12.19
C GLU A 436 -10.58 -26.94 11.55
N VAL A 437 -9.79 -27.70 10.78
CA VAL A 437 -8.62 -27.20 10.07
C VAL A 437 -8.91 -27.08 8.58
N HIS A 438 -8.68 -25.91 8.02
CA HIS A 438 -8.92 -25.61 6.60
C HIS A 438 -7.67 -25.06 5.91
N ALA A 439 -7.54 -25.36 4.62
CA ALA A 439 -6.49 -24.77 3.79
C ALA A 439 -6.65 -23.23 3.68
N PRO A 440 -5.55 -22.47 3.61
CA PRO A 440 -4.17 -22.93 3.39
C PRO A 440 -3.48 -23.43 4.67
N THR A 441 -2.71 -24.48 4.53
CA THR A 441 -1.91 -25.08 5.62
C THR A 441 -0.52 -25.44 5.14
N LEU A 442 0.42 -25.49 6.08
CA LEU A 442 1.79 -25.96 5.90
C LEU A 442 2.12 -26.98 6.98
N VAL A 443 2.78 -28.08 6.63
CA VAL A 443 3.24 -29.09 7.59
C VAL A 443 4.77 -29.05 7.68
N ILE A 444 5.30 -28.96 8.90
CA ILE A 444 6.74 -28.98 9.18
C ILE A 444 7.05 -30.21 10.03
N VAL A 445 8.05 -30.99 9.61
CA VAL A 445 8.48 -32.20 10.33
C VAL A 445 9.97 -32.11 10.61
N GLY A 446 10.37 -32.28 11.86
CA GLY A 446 11.77 -32.29 12.28
C GLY A 446 11.98 -31.75 13.70
N GLU A 447 13.17 -31.98 14.23
CA GLU A 447 13.57 -31.60 15.60
C GLU A 447 13.43 -30.09 15.88
N VAL A 448 13.50 -29.27 14.85
CA VAL A 448 13.35 -27.80 14.93
C VAL A 448 11.97 -27.37 15.47
N VAL A 449 10.96 -28.22 15.37
CA VAL A 449 9.61 -27.92 15.85
C VAL A 449 9.58 -27.71 17.37
N GLN A 450 10.43 -28.41 18.12
CA GLN A 450 10.56 -28.24 19.58
C GLN A 450 10.99 -26.84 20.01
N LEU A 451 11.67 -26.12 19.12
CA LEU A 451 12.14 -24.77 19.44
C LEU A 451 11.00 -23.77 19.56
N ARG A 452 9.83 -24.08 19.01
CA ARG A 452 8.64 -23.24 19.14
C ARG A 452 8.31 -22.89 20.58
N ASP A 453 8.45 -23.82 21.53
CA ASP A 453 8.13 -23.59 22.95
C ASP A 453 8.89 -22.38 23.55
N LYS A 454 10.05 -22.05 22.98
CA LYS A 454 10.91 -20.96 23.41
C LYS A 454 10.87 -19.75 22.45
N LEU A 455 10.54 -19.99 21.17
CA LEU A 455 10.69 -19.01 20.10
C LEU A 455 9.36 -18.49 19.55
N ALA A 456 8.21 -18.96 20.06
CA ALA A 456 6.91 -18.42 19.68
C ALA A 456 6.82 -16.96 20.09
N TRP A 457 6.57 -16.07 19.13
CA TRP A 457 6.47 -14.64 19.34
C TRP A 457 5.21 -14.02 18.74
N PHE A 458 4.66 -14.66 17.72
CA PHE A 458 3.45 -14.21 17.05
C PHE A 458 2.27 -15.06 17.52
N GLU A 459 1.34 -14.43 18.21
CA GLU A 459 0.03 -15.00 18.57
C GLU A 459 -0.99 -14.47 17.55
N GLY A 460 -1.62 -15.36 16.78
CA GLY A 460 -2.82 -15.02 16.02
C GLY A 460 -3.91 -14.48 16.95
N ALA A 461 -5.00 -13.96 16.42
CA ALA A 461 -6.12 -13.52 17.24
C ALA A 461 -6.53 -14.68 18.16
N ARG A 462 -6.49 -14.47 19.48
CA ARG A 462 -7.08 -15.39 20.44
C ARG A 462 -8.57 -15.45 20.12
N GLU A 463 -9.11 -16.62 19.86
CA GLU A 463 -10.55 -16.81 20.00
C GLU A 463 -10.87 -16.49 21.46
N ASP A 464 -11.53 -15.34 21.67
CA ASP A 464 -12.10 -15.05 22.99
C ASP A 464 -13.00 -16.22 23.36
N ALA A 465 -12.67 -16.83 24.52
CA ALA A 465 -13.35 -18.00 25.08
C ALA A 465 -14.78 -17.66 25.53
#